data_d62808608f7ef635a4fac3d702d6f326
#
_entry.id   d62808608f7ef635a4fac3d702d6f326
#
_cell.length_a   1.000
_cell.length_b   1.000
_cell.length_c   1.000
_cell.angle_alpha   90.00
_cell.angle_beta   90.00
_cell.angle_gamma   90.00
#
_symmetry.space_group_name_H-M   'P 1'
#
loop_
_entity.id
_entity.type
_entity.pdbx_description
1 polymer ?
#
loop_
_entity_poly.entity_id
_entity_poly.type
_entity_poly.pdbx_seq_one_letter_code
_entity_poly.pdbx_strand_id
1 'polypeptide(L)'
;MLTDASHFDQDVIGFENASFTWSNDHADGTLTPSRRRFTLRVHGELLFKRGCFNLIIGPTGSGKTSLLMALLGEMHFVPMSPDSWYHLPRAGGVSYAAQESWVQNETIRVRMTIVLVHAFGVSN
;
A
#
# COMPACT_ATOMS: atom_id res chain seq x y z
N MET A 1 -10.67 -20.60 -17.60
CA MET A 1 -11.65 -20.66 -16.53
C MET A 1 -11.66 -19.31 -15.82
N LEU A 2 -12.65 -18.50 -16.11
CA LEU A 2 -12.84 -17.19 -15.54
C LEU A 2 -13.29 -17.41 -14.08
N THR A 3 -12.40 -17.25 -13.15
CA THR A 3 -12.77 -17.13 -11.75
C THR A 3 -13.56 -15.86 -11.57
N ASP A 4 -14.75 -16.06 -11.11
CA ASP A 4 -15.77 -15.08 -10.84
C ASP A 4 -15.23 -13.95 -9.94
N ALA A 5 -14.79 -12.87 -10.58
CA ALA A 5 -14.34 -11.65 -9.89
C ALA A 5 -15.53 -10.82 -9.37
N SER A 6 -16.73 -11.41 -9.34
CA SER A 6 -17.99 -10.71 -9.08
C SER A 6 -18.37 -10.61 -7.61
N HIS A 7 -17.51 -11.01 -6.67
CA HIS A 7 -17.85 -10.99 -5.24
C HIS A 7 -16.86 -10.23 -4.35
N PHE A 8 -15.95 -9.47 -4.93
CA PHE A 8 -15.24 -8.47 -4.16
C PHE A 8 -16.18 -7.28 -3.94
N ASP A 9 -16.65 -7.14 -2.72
CA ASP A 9 -17.25 -5.90 -2.27
C ASP A 9 -16.23 -4.79 -2.57
N GLN A 10 -16.55 -3.91 -3.53
CA GLN A 10 -15.65 -2.86 -4.00
C GLN A 10 -15.23 -1.89 -2.89
N ASP A 11 -15.76 -2.09 -1.72
CA ASP A 11 -15.53 -1.30 -0.52
C ASP A 11 -14.55 -1.90 0.47
N VAL A 12 -14.04 -3.09 0.22
CA VAL A 12 -13.05 -3.75 1.10
C VAL A 12 -11.66 -3.16 0.88
N ILE A 13 -10.95 -2.90 1.97
CA ILE A 13 -9.54 -2.50 1.97
C ILE A 13 -8.75 -3.54 2.75
N GLY A 14 -7.75 -4.14 2.13
CA GLY A 14 -6.93 -5.10 2.84
C GLY A 14 -6.17 -6.08 1.96
N PHE A 15 -5.80 -7.19 2.59
CA PHE A 15 -4.99 -8.26 2.03
C PHE A 15 -5.51 -9.62 2.48
N GLU A 16 -5.26 -10.64 1.68
CA GLU A 16 -5.38 -12.03 2.09
C GLU A 16 -4.24 -12.86 1.49
N ASN A 17 -3.50 -13.57 2.34
CA ASN A 17 -2.40 -14.45 1.97
C ASN A 17 -1.48 -13.85 0.90
N ALA A 18 -1.11 -12.59 1.09
CA ALA A 18 -0.42 -11.77 0.10
C ALA A 18 1.07 -11.65 0.42
N SER A 19 1.90 -11.71 -0.60
CA SER A 19 3.33 -11.43 -0.51
C SER A 19 3.70 -10.32 -1.48
N PHE A 20 4.69 -9.51 -1.10
CA PHE A 20 5.14 -8.37 -1.90
C PHE A 20 6.65 -8.25 -1.89
N THR A 21 7.21 -7.88 -3.04
CA THR A 21 8.65 -7.65 -3.23
C THR A 21 8.89 -6.32 -3.93
N TRP A 22 10.09 -5.76 -3.77
CA TRP A 22 10.50 -4.53 -4.45
C TRP A 22 11.00 -4.73 -5.87
N SER A 23 11.40 -5.95 -6.23
CA SER A 23 11.97 -6.24 -7.54
C SER A 23 11.36 -7.47 -8.19
N ASN A 24 11.11 -7.36 -9.50
CA ASN A 24 10.73 -8.48 -10.36
C ASN A 24 11.98 -9.27 -10.79
N ASP A 25 12.79 -9.76 -9.86
CA ASP A 25 14.01 -10.49 -10.18
C ASP A 25 13.76 -11.92 -10.73
N HIS A 26 12.79 -12.06 -11.62
CA HIS A 26 12.62 -13.31 -12.37
C HIS A 26 13.45 -13.38 -13.67
N ALA A 27 14.19 -12.30 -14.02
CA ALA A 27 14.70 -12.14 -15.37
C ALA A 27 16.22 -12.27 -15.53
N ASP A 28 17.01 -12.28 -14.46
CA ASP A 28 18.47 -12.36 -14.67
C ASP A 28 19.17 -13.20 -13.61
N GLY A 29 19.85 -14.25 -14.06
CA GLY A 29 20.57 -15.21 -13.24
C GLY A 29 21.87 -14.70 -12.58
N THR A 30 22.09 -13.38 -12.55
CA THR A 30 23.25 -12.76 -11.89
C THR A 30 22.91 -12.34 -10.47
N LEU A 31 22.86 -13.30 -9.58
CA LEU A 31 22.69 -13.05 -8.15
C LEU A 31 24.02 -12.66 -7.52
N THR A 32 24.20 -11.40 -7.20
CA THR A 32 25.18 -11.02 -6.19
C THR A 32 24.66 -11.45 -4.82
N PRO A 33 25.40 -12.23 -4.04
CA PRO A 33 24.91 -12.87 -2.80
C PRO A 33 24.53 -11.94 -1.66
N SER A 34 24.73 -10.64 -1.80
CA SER A 34 24.68 -9.69 -0.67
C SER A 34 23.37 -8.89 -0.52
N ARG A 35 22.39 -9.05 -1.39
CA ARG A 35 21.08 -8.41 -1.18
C ARG A 35 20.07 -9.41 -0.63
N ARG A 36 19.90 -9.38 0.68
CA ARG A 36 18.73 -9.99 1.31
C ARG A 36 17.49 -9.35 0.71
N ARG A 37 16.78 -10.11 -0.11
CA ARG A 37 15.53 -9.65 -0.72
C ARG A 37 14.51 -9.44 0.39
N PHE A 38 14.10 -8.20 0.57
CA PHE A 38 12.99 -7.92 1.46
C PHE A 38 11.71 -8.45 0.82
N THR A 39 11.02 -9.29 1.56
CA THR A 39 9.69 -9.78 1.19
C THR A 39 8.73 -9.48 2.33
N LEU A 40 7.71 -8.71 2.05
CA LEU A 40 6.59 -8.53 2.95
C LEU A 40 5.62 -9.70 2.76
N ARG A 41 5.24 -10.36 3.84
CA ARG A 41 4.26 -11.44 3.82
C ARG A 41 3.13 -11.14 4.78
N VAL A 42 1.90 -11.21 4.28
CA VAL A 42 0.68 -11.11 5.06
C VAL A 42 0.02 -12.48 5.03
N HIS A 43 0.06 -13.17 6.16
CA HIS A 43 -0.58 -14.47 6.33
C HIS A 43 -2.00 -14.29 6.84
N GLY A 44 -2.95 -14.97 6.19
CA GLY A 44 -4.36 -14.82 6.51
C GLY A 44 -4.93 -13.50 6.02
N GLU A 45 -6.02 -13.12 6.61
CA GLU A 45 -6.77 -11.92 6.25
C GLU A 45 -6.35 -10.73 7.12
N LEU A 46 -6.08 -9.59 6.48
CA LEU A 46 -5.82 -8.31 7.12
C LEU A 46 -6.72 -7.25 6.49
N LEU A 47 -7.75 -6.82 7.20
CA LEU A 47 -8.72 -5.83 6.73
C LEU A 47 -8.56 -4.50 7.44
N PHE A 48 -8.74 -3.42 6.69
CA PHE A 48 -8.86 -2.05 7.21
C PHE A 48 -10.33 -1.63 7.22
N LYS A 49 -10.75 -1.08 8.33
CA LYS A 49 -12.14 -0.64 8.50
C LYS A 49 -12.33 0.72 7.85
N ARG A 50 -13.28 0.82 6.92
CA ARG A 50 -13.64 2.09 6.27
C ARG A 50 -14.33 3.05 7.23
N GLY A 51 -14.15 4.35 6.97
CA GLY A 51 -14.75 5.41 7.80
C GLY A 51 -14.17 5.51 9.22
N CYS A 52 -13.08 4.82 9.50
CA CYS A 52 -12.42 4.80 10.79
C CYS A 52 -10.91 5.05 10.64
N PHE A 53 -10.30 5.50 11.73
CA PHE A 53 -8.84 5.46 11.81
C PHE A 53 -8.36 4.02 12.02
N ASN A 54 -7.40 3.61 11.22
CA ASN A 54 -6.70 2.34 11.36
C ASN A 54 -5.27 2.62 11.75
N LEU A 55 -4.80 2.05 12.84
CA LEU A 55 -3.46 2.28 13.37
C LEU A 55 -2.59 1.05 13.17
N ILE A 56 -1.46 1.23 12.49
CA ILE A 56 -0.45 0.20 12.31
C ILE A 56 0.68 0.49 13.29
N ILE A 57 0.91 -0.40 14.22
CA ILE A 57 1.94 -0.28 15.26
C ILE A 57 2.98 -1.39 15.14
N GLY A 58 4.20 -1.09 15.52
CA GLY A 58 5.30 -2.04 15.53
C GLY A 58 6.64 -1.34 15.73
N PRO A 59 7.71 -2.09 16.06
CA PRO A 59 9.04 -1.53 16.22
C PRO A 59 9.56 -0.95 14.89
N THR A 60 10.58 -0.10 14.98
CA THR A 60 11.30 0.42 13.82
C THR A 60 11.86 -0.74 12.99
N GLY A 61 11.69 -0.69 11.66
CA GLY A 61 12.15 -1.74 10.77
C GLY A 61 11.25 -2.98 10.68
N SER A 62 10.04 -2.95 11.28
CA SER A 62 9.09 -4.08 11.23
C SER A 62 8.31 -4.20 9.92
N GLY A 63 8.47 -3.26 8.98
CA GLY A 63 7.79 -3.28 7.68
C GLY A 63 6.49 -2.48 7.60
N LYS A 64 6.21 -1.60 8.55
CA LYS A 64 5.00 -0.75 8.54
C LYS A 64 4.86 0.08 7.27
N THR A 65 5.93 0.75 6.86
CA THR A 65 5.96 1.54 5.62
C THR A 65 5.80 0.65 4.39
N SER A 66 6.42 -0.53 4.39
CA SER A 66 6.27 -1.50 3.30
C SER A 66 4.84 -2.00 3.16
N LEU A 67 4.12 -2.16 4.26
CA LEU A 67 2.69 -2.53 4.23
C LEU A 67 1.85 -1.46 3.53
N LEU A 68 2.10 -0.18 3.82
CA LEU A 68 1.44 0.93 3.14
C LEU A 68 1.82 1.00 1.65
N MET A 69 3.10 0.81 1.31
CA MET A 69 3.56 0.78 -0.08
C MET A 69 2.94 -0.38 -0.86
N ALA A 70 2.81 -1.55 -0.25
CA ALA A 70 2.13 -2.69 -0.84
C ALA A 70 0.65 -2.39 -1.12
N LEU A 71 -0.05 -1.78 -0.17
CA LEU A 71 -1.45 -1.39 -0.34
C LEU A 71 -1.63 -0.34 -1.44
N LEU A 72 -0.70 0.60 -1.55
CA LEU A 72 -0.69 1.62 -2.62
C LEU A 72 -0.35 1.04 -4.01
N GLY A 73 0.14 -0.20 -4.08
CA GLY A 73 0.51 -0.85 -5.34
C GLY A 73 1.93 -0.52 -5.82
N GLU A 74 2.79 0.02 -4.95
CA GLU A 74 4.18 0.35 -5.27
C GLU A 74 5.12 -0.87 -5.19
N MET A 75 4.66 -1.97 -4.63
CA MET A 75 5.39 -3.23 -4.56
C MET A 75 4.79 -4.28 -5.50
N HIS A 76 5.60 -5.22 -5.95
CA HIS A 76 5.15 -6.32 -6.78
C HIS A 76 4.40 -7.37 -5.93
N PHE A 77 3.17 -7.63 -6.30
CA PHE A 77 2.33 -8.63 -5.66
C PHE A 77 2.75 -10.05 -6.12
N VAL A 78 2.94 -10.92 -5.16
CA VAL A 78 3.20 -12.35 -5.37
C VAL A 78 2.15 -13.13 -4.57
N PRO A 79 1.19 -13.78 -5.23
CA PRO A 79 0.17 -14.54 -4.51
C PRO A 79 0.82 -15.74 -3.79
N MET A 80 0.40 -15.99 -2.55
CA MET A 80 0.85 -17.11 -1.73
C MET A 80 -0.08 -18.33 -1.84
N SER A 81 -1.32 -18.09 -2.28
CA SER A 81 -2.35 -19.10 -2.47
C SER A 81 -3.28 -18.70 -3.62
N PRO A 82 -4.14 -19.59 -4.12
CA PRO A 82 -5.14 -19.25 -5.14
C PRO A 82 -6.13 -18.17 -4.68
N ASP A 83 -6.36 -18.05 -3.38
CA ASP A 83 -7.28 -17.07 -2.77
C ASP A 83 -6.58 -15.77 -2.38
N SER A 84 -5.30 -15.58 -2.76
CA SER A 84 -4.56 -14.38 -2.45
C SER A 84 -5.11 -13.16 -3.15
N TRP A 85 -5.33 -12.09 -2.40
CA TRP A 85 -5.74 -10.81 -2.94
C TRP A 85 -5.21 -9.63 -2.10
N TYR A 86 -5.19 -8.46 -2.69
CA TYR A 86 -5.10 -7.19 -1.99
C TYR A 86 -5.94 -6.15 -2.73
N HIS A 87 -6.52 -5.22 -2.01
CA HIS A 87 -7.37 -4.21 -2.60
C HIS A 87 -7.35 -2.90 -1.82
N LEU A 88 -7.27 -1.80 -2.58
CA LEU A 88 -7.48 -0.44 -2.13
C LEU A 88 -8.40 0.26 -3.14
N PRO A 89 -9.63 0.63 -2.77
CA PRO A 89 -10.50 1.42 -3.64
C PRO A 89 -9.83 2.74 -4.02
N ARG A 90 -9.80 3.05 -5.29
CA ARG A 90 -9.16 4.28 -5.82
C ARG A 90 -10.18 5.32 -6.29
N ALA A 91 -11.47 4.99 -6.26
CA ALA A 91 -12.55 5.91 -6.54
C ALA A 91 -12.54 7.06 -5.51
N GLY A 92 -12.52 8.30 -5.97
CA GLY A 92 -12.37 9.45 -5.09
C GLY A 92 -10.94 9.85 -4.73
N GLY A 93 -9.95 9.12 -5.24
CA GLY A 93 -8.53 9.40 -5.04
C GLY A 93 -7.94 8.75 -3.77
N VAL A 94 -6.62 8.70 -3.74
CA VAL A 94 -5.81 8.21 -2.63
C VAL A 94 -4.71 9.22 -2.35
N SER A 95 -4.52 9.59 -1.09
CA SER A 95 -3.43 10.46 -0.66
C SER A 95 -2.47 9.72 0.25
N TYR A 96 -1.19 9.95 0.07
CA TYR A 96 -0.14 9.41 0.90
C TYR A 96 0.75 10.53 1.45
N ALA A 97 0.93 10.54 2.76
CA ALA A 97 1.87 11.43 3.43
C ALA A 97 3.15 10.65 3.78
N ALA A 98 4.25 10.99 3.11
CA ALA A 98 5.55 10.37 3.37
C ALA A 98 6.09 10.75 4.75
N GLN A 99 6.96 9.90 5.32
CA GLN A 99 7.65 10.16 6.58
C GLN A 99 8.56 11.39 6.49
N GLU A 100 9.21 11.59 5.34
CA GLU A 100 9.93 12.83 5.06
C GLU A 100 8.94 13.92 4.66
N SER A 101 8.89 14.98 5.48
CA SER A 101 8.05 16.13 5.20
C SER A 101 8.64 16.93 4.03
N TRP A 102 7.97 16.92 2.88
CA TRP A 102 8.24 17.91 1.84
C TRP A 102 7.67 19.27 2.32
N VAL A 103 8.54 20.18 2.62
CA VAL A 103 8.18 21.49 3.12
C VAL A 103 8.50 22.53 2.04
N GLN A 104 7.47 23.07 1.39
CA GLN A 104 7.62 24.26 0.57
C GLN A 104 7.83 25.49 1.47
N ASN A 105 8.64 26.43 1.01
CA ASN A 105 8.97 27.65 1.74
C ASN A 105 7.80 28.66 1.71
N GLU A 106 6.69 28.24 2.33
CA GLU A 106 5.41 28.94 2.32
C GLU A 106 4.84 29.08 3.74
N THR A 107 3.86 29.96 3.89
CA THR A 107 3.19 30.13 5.18
C THR A 107 2.44 28.87 5.60
N ILE A 108 2.27 28.67 6.91
CA ILE A 108 1.53 27.52 7.48
C ILE A 108 0.11 27.42 6.90
N ARG A 109 -0.53 28.56 6.63
CA ARG A 109 -1.88 28.60 6.03
C ARG A 109 -1.90 27.98 4.63
N VAL A 110 -0.94 28.32 3.77
CA VAL A 110 -0.83 27.78 2.41
C VAL A 110 -0.54 26.28 2.46
N ARG A 111 0.33 25.82 3.37
CA ARG A 111 0.62 24.41 3.58
C ARG A 111 -0.62 23.59 3.96
N MET A 112 -1.41 24.09 4.91
CA MET A 112 -2.65 23.42 5.32
C MET A 112 -3.66 23.38 4.16
N THR A 113 -3.73 24.41 3.35
CA THR A 113 -4.60 24.46 2.18
C THR A 113 -4.19 23.42 1.13
N ILE A 114 -2.89 23.30 0.84
CA ILE A 114 -2.38 22.30 -0.12
C ILE A 114 -2.65 20.88 0.37
N VAL A 115 -2.41 20.60 1.65
CA VAL A 115 -2.68 19.29 2.25
C VAL A 115 -4.18 18.97 2.19
N LEU A 116 -5.04 19.93 2.50
CA LEU A 116 -6.49 19.73 2.43
C LEU A 116 -6.97 19.50 0.98
N VAL A 117 -6.47 20.24 0.02
CA VAL A 117 -6.81 20.07 -1.41
C VAL A 117 -6.38 18.67 -1.91
N HIS A 118 -5.18 18.21 -1.51
CA HIS A 118 -4.70 16.88 -1.88
C HIS A 118 -5.43 15.76 -1.14
N ALA A 119 -5.75 15.95 0.13
CA ALA A 119 -6.40 14.94 0.95
C ALA A 119 -7.89 14.76 0.65
N PHE A 120 -8.58 15.81 0.24
CA PHE A 120 -10.04 15.78 0.06
C PHE A 120 -10.49 15.93 -1.41
N GLY A 121 -9.56 16.03 -2.35
CA GLY A 121 -9.90 16.05 -3.78
C GLY A 121 -10.95 17.11 -4.15
N VAL A 122 -10.87 18.31 -3.55
CA VAL A 122 -11.76 19.42 -3.91
C VAL A 122 -11.37 19.90 -5.29
N SER A 123 -11.99 19.30 -6.28
CA SER A 123 -12.01 19.75 -7.65
C SER A 123 -12.99 20.92 -7.74
N ASN A 124 -12.49 22.09 -8.11
CA ASN A 124 -13.37 23.18 -8.57
C ASN A 124 -14.10 22.79 -9.85
#